data_fcec20a9f3fcbf491eac4545c9dece10
#
_entry.id   fcec20a9f3fcbf491eac4545c9dece10
#
_cell.length_a   1.000
_cell.length_b   1.000
_cell.length_c   1.000
_cell.angle_alpha   90.00
_cell.angle_beta   90.00
_cell.angle_gamma   90.00
#
_symmetry.space_group_name_H-M   'P 1'
#
loop_
_entity.id
_entity.type
_entity.pdbx_description
1 polymer ?
#
loop_
_entity_poly.entity_id
_entity_poly.type
_entity_poly.pdbx_seq_one_letter_code
_entity_poly.pdbx_strand_id
1 'polypeptide(L)'
;MTDTTIIIGTNSWGGSLYSKILRGSSVSKETIKQTAELAINNGFIMFDTARNYGFGKSQKLIGEFALPEMKISTKFTPFSKKYKPGQVRKSLEKDLKDFNRKFVDIYWLHLPMSIEENLMEMAILYREGKIGAIGISNCNLEEAKLAKEILDREQIPLYGIQNHYSLIERTWEQNGLVEWCVNNNIKFWAWAVLEEGMLTGSTPSGVMSLIYRRRTKKLQPLYKVMG
;
A
#
# COMPACT_ATOMS: atom_id res chain seq x y z
N MET A 1 13.86 13.54 15.32
CA MET A 1 13.43 12.12 15.16
C MET A 1 12.20 12.13 14.29
N THR A 2 12.20 11.43 13.16
CA THR A 2 11.01 11.29 12.32
C THR A 2 10.04 10.36 13.04
N ASP A 3 8.81 10.83 13.33
CA ASP A 3 7.79 10.02 13.95
C ASP A 3 7.46 8.82 13.05
N THR A 4 7.78 7.62 13.51
CA THR A 4 7.42 6.39 12.82
C THR A 4 5.97 6.06 13.10
N THR A 5 5.13 6.02 12.05
CA THR A 5 3.72 5.70 12.16
C THR A 5 3.46 4.27 11.70
N ILE A 6 2.70 3.51 12.48
CA ILE A 6 2.24 2.17 12.07
C ILE A 6 0.98 2.32 11.22
N ILE A 7 0.96 1.60 10.08
CA ILE A 7 -0.13 1.57 9.12
C ILE A 7 -0.62 0.14 9.01
N ILE A 8 -1.93 -0.06 9.08
CA ILE A 8 -2.55 -1.38 9.01
C ILE A 8 -2.71 -1.82 7.55
N GLY A 9 -1.88 -2.76 7.11
CA GLY A 9 -1.99 -3.36 5.79
C GLY A 9 -3.12 -4.40 5.72
N THR A 10 -3.96 -4.32 4.69
CA THR A 10 -5.15 -5.17 4.54
C THR A 10 -5.04 -6.22 3.43
N ASN A 11 -3.85 -6.48 2.91
CA ASN A 11 -3.63 -7.45 1.82
C ASN A 11 -4.11 -8.87 2.19
N SER A 12 -4.04 -9.26 3.47
CA SER A 12 -4.53 -10.55 3.98
C SER A 12 -6.05 -10.61 4.15
N TRP A 13 -6.78 -9.48 4.08
CA TRP A 13 -8.24 -9.41 4.27
C TRP A 13 -9.04 -9.85 3.04
N GLY A 14 -8.39 -10.04 1.90
CA GLY A 14 -9.00 -10.24 0.59
C GLY A 14 -9.77 -11.55 0.35
N GLY A 15 -10.05 -12.35 1.40
CA GLY A 15 -10.95 -13.50 1.31
C GLY A 15 -10.30 -14.87 1.47
N SER A 16 -11.10 -15.79 2.04
CA SER A 16 -10.66 -17.08 2.58
C SER A 16 -10.00 -18.02 1.55
N LEU A 17 -10.51 -18.13 0.34
CA LEU A 17 -9.99 -19.08 -0.66
C LEU A 17 -8.64 -18.62 -1.23
N TYR A 18 -8.53 -17.33 -1.58
CA TYR A 18 -7.28 -16.74 -2.07
C TYR A 18 -6.17 -16.80 -1.01
N SER A 19 -6.51 -16.44 0.23
CA SER A 19 -5.58 -16.51 1.36
C SER A 19 -5.17 -17.95 1.69
N LYS A 20 -6.11 -18.91 1.66
CA LYS A 20 -5.82 -20.32 1.87
C LYS A 20 -4.88 -20.89 0.81
N ILE A 21 -5.12 -20.60 -0.47
CA ILE A 21 -4.28 -21.12 -1.57
C ILE A 21 -2.89 -20.47 -1.54
N LEU A 22 -2.81 -19.15 -1.42
CA LEU A 22 -1.53 -18.44 -1.50
C LEU A 22 -0.75 -18.46 -0.19
N ARG A 23 -1.40 -18.36 0.97
CA ARG A 23 -0.77 -18.17 2.28
C ARG A 23 -0.98 -19.32 3.23
N GLY A 24 -1.78 -20.32 2.86
CA GLY A 24 -2.09 -21.48 3.69
C GLY A 24 -3.04 -21.21 4.86
N SER A 25 -3.50 -19.97 5.04
CA SER A 25 -4.41 -19.57 6.12
C SER A 25 -5.43 -18.54 5.66
N SER A 26 -6.54 -18.44 6.38
CA SER A 26 -7.52 -17.38 6.21
C SER A 26 -8.00 -16.87 7.56
N VAL A 27 -8.24 -15.57 7.65
CA VAL A 27 -8.79 -14.93 8.85
C VAL A 27 -10.29 -14.74 8.65
N SER A 28 -11.08 -14.96 9.71
CA SER A 28 -12.53 -14.77 9.66
C SER A 28 -12.86 -13.27 9.55
N LYS A 29 -14.02 -12.95 8.97
CA LYS A 29 -14.51 -11.57 8.89
C LYS A 29 -14.63 -10.93 10.26
N GLU A 30 -15.12 -11.67 11.24
CA GLU A 30 -15.27 -11.23 12.62
C GLU A 30 -13.91 -10.88 13.25
N THR A 31 -12.91 -11.76 13.11
CA THR A 31 -11.55 -11.48 13.62
C THR A 31 -10.93 -10.24 12.94
N ILE A 32 -11.15 -10.06 11.63
CA ILE A 32 -10.67 -8.88 10.91
C ILE A 32 -11.31 -7.60 11.48
N LYS A 33 -12.63 -7.61 11.72
CA LYS A 33 -13.35 -6.48 12.29
C LYS A 33 -12.85 -6.15 13.69
N GLN A 34 -12.74 -7.14 14.58
CA GLN A 34 -12.20 -6.96 15.93
C GLN A 34 -10.76 -6.41 15.91
N THR A 35 -9.93 -6.88 14.96
CA THR A 35 -8.57 -6.37 14.78
C THR A 35 -8.59 -4.90 14.35
N ALA A 36 -9.50 -4.51 13.44
CA ALA A 36 -9.63 -3.12 13.00
C ALA A 36 -10.09 -2.22 14.15
N GLU A 37 -11.09 -2.64 14.91
CA GLU A 37 -11.59 -1.90 16.09
C GLU A 37 -10.49 -1.75 17.16
N LEU A 38 -9.75 -2.82 17.44
CA LEU A 38 -8.63 -2.78 18.39
C LEU A 38 -7.53 -1.81 17.91
N ALA A 39 -7.20 -1.83 16.63
CA ALA A 39 -6.22 -0.91 16.05
C ALA A 39 -6.65 0.55 16.22
N ILE A 40 -7.90 0.87 15.89
CA ILE A 40 -8.47 2.22 16.02
C ILE A 40 -8.45 2.67 17.49
N ASN A 41 -8.88 1.82 18.42
CA ASN A 41 -8.90 2.11 19.86
C ASN A 41 -7.49 2.38 20.44
N ASN A 42 -6.45 1.92 19.75
CA ASN A 42 -5.05 2.19 20.09
C ASN A 42 -4.39 3.28 19.21
N GLY A 43 -5.20 4.07 18.48
CA GLY A 43 -4.72 5.20 17.68
C GLY A 43 -4.17 4.84 16.27
N PHE A 44 -4.21 3.56 15.87
CA PHE A 44 -3.80 3.13 14.53
C PHE A 44 -4.98 3.24 13.55
N ILE A 45 -5.24 4.44 13.08
CA ILE A 45 -6.43 4.75 12.28
C ILE A 45 -6.22 4.66 10.76
N MET A 46 -4.97 4.55 10.27
CA MET A 46 -4.67 4.48 8.84
C MET A 46 -4.63 3.03 8.36
N PHE A 47 -5.49 2.71 7.39
CA PHE A 47 -5.59 1.38 6.77
C PHE A 47 -5.21 1.45 5.30
N ASP A 48 -4.22 0.65 4.92
CA ASP A 48 -3.72 0.57 3.54
C ASP A 48 -4.27 -0.65 2.82
N THR A 49 -4.91 -0.41 1.69
CA THR A 49 -5.54 -1.43 0.85
C THR A 49 -5.21 -1.21 -0.63
N ALA A 50 -5.72 -2.07 -1.49
CA ALA A 50 -5.67 -1.91 -2.94
C ALA A 50 -6.77 -2.72 -3.62
N ARG A 51 -7.18 -2.28 -4.83
CA ARG A 51 -8.18 -2.98 -5.65
C ARG A 51 -7.82 -4.44 -5.95
N ASN A 52 -6.55 -4.75 -6.12
CA ASN A 52 -6.07 -6.10 -6.38
C ASN A 52 -6.01 -7.00 -5.13
N TYR A 53 -6.22 -6.48 -3.91
CA TYR A 53 -6.24 -7.30 -2.70
C TYR A 53 -7.51 -8.13 -2.64
N GLY A 54 -7.35 -9.46 -2.85
CA GLY A 54 -8.46 -10.38 -2.92
C GLY A 54 -9.54 -10.03 -3.97
N PHE A 55 -9.13 -9.43 -5.11
CA PHE A 55 -10.05 -8.98 -6.18
C PHE A 55 -11.10 -7.97 -5.69
N GLY A 56 -10.69 -7.06 -4.80
CA GLY A 56 -11.55 -6.01 -4.23
C GLY A 56 -12.32 -6.43 -2.97
N LYS A 57 -12.17 -7.66 -2.50
CA LYS A 57 -12.84 -8.12 -1.26
C LYS A 57 -12.35 -7.38 -0.03
N SER A 58 -11.05 -7.04 0.03
CA SER A 58 -10.50 -6.25 1.13
C SER A 58 -11.20 -4.89 1.25
N GLN A 59 -11.40 -4.18 0.13
CA GLN A 59 -12.08 -2.89 0.11
C GLN A 59 -13.55 -3.01 0.53
N LYS A 60 -14.26 -4.04 0.05
CA LYS A 60 -15.67 -4.28 0.44
C LYS A 60 -15.81 -4.55 1.93
N LEU A 61 -14.91 -5.33 2.53
CA LEU A 61 -14.91 -5.57 3.97
C LEU A 61 -14.72 -4.27 4.77
N ILE A 62 -13.81 -3.39 4.33
CA ILE A 62 -13.63 -2.07 4.94
C ILE A 62 -14.94 -1.27 4.88
N GLY A 63 -15.60 -1.24 3.73
CA GLY A 63 -16.89 -0.55 3.56
C GLY A 63 -18.01 -1.15 4.41
N GLU A 64 -18.04 -2.48 4.56
CA GLU A 64 -19.01 -3.17 5.40
C GLU A 64 -18.81 -2.93 6.90
N PHE A 65 -17.57 -2.73 7.36
CA PHE A 65 -17.29 -2.42 8.76
C PHE A 65 -17.75 -1.02 9.13
N ALA A 66 -17.74 -0.10 8.16
CA ALA A 66 -18.25 1.29 8.31
C ALA A 66 -17.71 2.02 9.54
N LEU A 67 -16.43 1.81 9.90
CA LEU A 67 -15.79 2.45 11.03
C LEU A 67 -15.42 3.90 10.66
N PRO A 68 -16.06 4.93 11.29
CA PRO A 68 -15.92 6.32 10.86
C PRO A 68 -14.52 6.90 11.07
N GLU A 69 -13.81 6.46 12.10
CA GLU A 69 -12.45 6.91 12.44
C GLU A 69 -11.40 6.37 11.47
N MET A 70 -11.74 5.32 10.70
CA MET A 70 -10.81 4.68 9.78
C MET A 70 -10.45 5.62 8.64
N LYS A 71 -9.18 5.96 8.51
CA LYS A 71 -8.60 6.62 7.34
C LYS A 71 -8.20 5.58 6.30
N ILE A 72 -8.46 5.88 5.03
CA ILE A 72 -8.27 4.94 3.93
C ILE A 72 -7.17 5.41 2.99
N SER A 73 -6.17 4.56 2.84
CA SER A 73 -5.15 4.61 1.81
C SER A 73 -5.44 3.49 0.80
N THR A 74 -5.60 3.83 -0.48
CA THR A 74 -5.82 2.84 -1.53
C THR A 74 -5.06 3.21 -2.81
N LYS A 75 -5.11 2.35 -3.84
CA LYS A 75 -4.20 2.43 -4.97
C LYS A 75 -4.93 2.24 -6.30
N PHE A 76 -4.57 3.05 -7.28
CA PHE A 76 -4.87 2.79 -8.68
C PHE A 76 -3.77 1.89 -9.28
N THR A 77 -4.16 0.75 -9.84
CA THR A 77 -3.23 -0.16 -10.54
C THR A 77 -3.44 -0.06 -12.04
N PRO A 78 -2.52 0.56 -12.79
CA PRO A 78 -2.56 0.49 -14.25
C PRO A 78 -2.25 -0.93 -14.72
N PHE A 79 -3.12 -1.48 -15.59
CA PHE A 79 -2.95 -2.84 -16.15
C PHE A 79 -2.23 -2.85 -17.52
N SER A 80 -1.93 -1.68 -18.06
CA SER A 80 -1.28 -1.52 -19.35
C SER A 80 -0.37 -0.29 -19.33
N LYS A 81 0.73 -0.37 -20.07
CA LYS A 81 1.60 0.80 -20.32
C LYS A 81 0.90 1.85 -21.19
N LYS A 82 -0.17 1.47 -21.92
CA LYS A 82 -0.96 2.41 -22.71
C LYS A 82 -2.03 3.04 -21.82
N TYR A 83 -1.91 4.33 -21.59
CA TYR A 83 -2.90 5.12 -20.88
C TYR A 83 -4.27 5.11 -21.59
N LYS A 84 -5.33 5.12 -20.81
CA LYS A 84 -6.71 5.26 -21.28
C LYS A 84 -7.38 6.40 -20.50
N PRO A 85 -7.84 7.47 -21.14
CA PRO A 85 -8.51 8.57 -20.46
C PRO A 85 -9.67 8.09 -19.56
N GLY A 86 -9.77 8.64 -18.36
CA GLY A 86 -10.81 8.29 -17.39
C GLY A 86 -10.57 6.99 -16.61
N GLN A 87 -9.45 6.30 -16.82
CA GLN A 87 -9.20 5.02 -16.14
C GLN A 87 -9.00 5.17 -14.62
N VAL A 88 -8.35 6.25 -14.18
CA VAL A 88 -8.12 6.52 -12.76
C VAL A 88 -9.45 6.88 -12.09
N ARG A 89 -10.24 7.76 -12.70
CA ARG A 89 -11.57 8.14 -12.23
C ARG A 89 -12.49 6.93 -12.07
N LYS A 90 -12.59 6.11 -13.12
CA LYS A 90 -13.41 4.90 -13.11
C LYS A 90 -13.02 3.93 -12.00
N SER A 91 -11.70 3.80 -11.74
CA SER A 91 -11.19 2.97 -10.66
C SER A 91 -11.56 3.55 -9.29
N LEU A 92 -11.31 4.85 -9.08
CA LEU A 92 -11.63 5.51 -7.81
C LEU A 92 -13.12 5.48 -7.50
N GLU A 93 -14.00 5.74 -8.48
CA GLU A 93 -15.45 5.69 -8.28
C GLU A 93 -15.92 4.29 -7.81
N LYS A 94 -15.32 3.24 -8.38
CA LYS A 94 -15.58 1.88 -7.92
C LYS A 94 -15.05 1.65 -6.51
N ASP A 95 -13.87 2.19 -6.17
CA ASP A 95 -13.28 2.09 -4.83
C ASP A 95 -14.17 2.80 -3.81
N LEU A 96 -14.59 4.03 -4.09
CA LEU A 96 -15.48 4.82 -3.24
C LEU A 96 -16.82 4.12 -2.98
N LYS A 97 -17.39 3.47 -4.03
CA LYS A 97 -18.59 2.65 -3.89
C LYS A 97 -18.37 1.46 -2.96
N ASP A 98 -17.25 0.73 -3.13
CA ASP A 98 -16.94 -0.44 -2.30
C ASP A 98 -16.66 -0.04 -0.84
N PHE A 99 -16.09 1.14 -0.59
CA PHE A 99 -15.89 1.69 0.76
C PHE A 99 -17.16 2.32 1.37
N ASN A 100 -18.20 2.54 0.58
CA ASN A 100 -19.36 3.36 0.98
C ASN A 100 -18.93 4.76 1.46
N ARG A 101 -18.02 5.41 0.74
CA ARG A 101 -17.45 6.74 1.05
C ARG A 101 -17.44 7.64 -0.18
N LYS A 102 -17.31 8.95 0.05
CA LYS A 102 -17.17 9.98 -1.02
C LYS A 102 -15.73 10.39 -1.27
N PHE A 103 -14.80 9.95 -0.44
CA PHE A 103 -13.43 10.43 -0.35
C PHE A 103 -12.52 9.32 0.17
N VAL A 104 -11.24 9.33 -0.26
CA VAL A 104 -10.13 8.55 0.30
C VAL A 104 -9.03 9.48 0.78
N ASP A 105 -8.37 9.13 1.89
CA ASP A 105 -7.35 9.99 2.49
C ASP A 105 -6.08 10.03 1.64
N ILE A 106 -5.67 8.88 1.09
CA ILE A 106 -4.49 8.80 0.22
C ILE A 106 -4.79 7.89 -0.97
N TYR A 107 -4.40 8.34 -2.16
CA TYR A 107 -4.49 7.55 -3.39
C TYR A 107 -3.13 7.43 -4.06
N TRP A 108 -2.69 6.18 -4.27
CA TRP A 108 -1.37 5.89 -4.84
C TRP A 108 -1.48 5.48 -6.30
N LEU A 109 -0.56 5.95 -7.13
CA LEU A 109 -0.23 5.27 -8.37
C LEU A 109 0.55 4.00 -8.02
N HIS A 110 -0.10 2.83 -8.12
CA HIS A 110 0.42 1.56 -7.59
C HIS A 110 1.67 1.05 -8.31
N LEU A 111 1.76 1.33 -9.61
CA LEU A 111 2.90 0.99 -10.47
C LEU A 111 3.27 2.22 -11.30
N PRO A 112 4.57 2.47 -11.56
CA PRO A 112 5.05 3.65 -12.29
C PRO A 112 4.87 3.49 -13.81
N MET A 113 3.62 3.38 -14.25
CA MET A 113 3.25 3.28 -15.67
C MET A 113 2.46 4.52 -16.09
N SER A 114 2.77 5.09 -17.26
CA SER A 114 2.12 6.31 -17.77
C SER A 114 1.99 7.34 -16.63
N ILE A 115 3.14 7.64 -16.00
CA ILE A 115 3.18 8.40 -14.74
C ILE A 115 2.50 9.75 -14.94
N GLU A 116 2.84 10.49 -16.00
CA GLU A 116 2.32 11.83 -16.24
C GLU A 116 0.80 11.83 -16.40
N GLU A 117 0.27 11.02 -17.31
CA GLU A 117 -1.16 11.01 -17.59
C GLU A 117 -1.99 10.54 -16.37
N ASN A 118 -1.51 9.53 -15.65
CA ASN A 118 -2.20 9.04 -14.47
C ASN A 118 -2.16 10.05 -13.32
N LEU A 119 -1.02 10.69 -13.07
CA LEU A 119 -0.92 11.71 -12.02
C LEU A 119 -1.73 12.98 -12.37
N MET A 120 -1.79 13.38 -13.64
CA MET A 120 -2.65 14.48 -14.08
C MET A 120 -4.14 14.18 -13.83
N GLU A 121 -4.59 12.95 -14.08
CA GLU A 121 -5.95 12.54 -13.77
C GLU A 121 -6.20 12.48 -12.25
N MET A 122 -5.21 12.03 -11.47
CA MET A 122 -5.28 12.07 -9.99
C MET A 122 -5.33 13.51 -9.47
N ALA A 123 -4.61 14.45 -10.09
CA ALA A 123 -4.63 15.86 -9.72
C ALA A 123 -6.03 16.49 -9.90
N ILE A 124 -6.75 16.12 -10.96
CA ILE A 124 -8.14 16.54 -11.17
C ILE A 124 -9.02 16.01 -10.01
N LEU A 125 -8.88 14.74 -9.66
CA LEU A 125 -9.67 14.10 -8.59
C LEU A 125 -9.34 14.68 -7.20
N TYR A 126 -8.09 15.10 -6.98
CA TYR A 126 -7.65 15.82 -5.79
C TYR A 126 -8.37 17.18 -5.67
N ARG A 127 -8.41 17.97 -6.74
CA ARG A 127 -9.13 19.26 -6.78
C ARG A 127 -10.65 19.11 -6.62
N GLU A 128 -11.20 17.96 -7.04
CA GLU A 128 -12.62 17.61 -6.80
C GLU A 128 -12.89 17.16 -5.35
N GLY A 129 -11.88 17.10 -4.49
CA GLY A 129 -11.99 16.66 -3.10
C GLY A 129 -12.29 15.17 -2.93
N LYS A 130 -12.03 14.34 -3.96
CA LYS A 130 -12.22 12.88 -3.89
C LYS A 130 -10.98 12.14 -3.36
N ILE A 131 -9.83 12.80 -3.40
CA ILE A 131 -8.53 12.31 -2.93
C ILE A 131 -7.93 13.35 -2.00
N GLY A 132 -7.47 12.95 -0.81
CA GLY A 132 -6.84 13.85 0.16
C GLY A 132 -5.35 14.06 -0.07
N ALA A 133 -4.66 13.04 -0.58
CA ALA A 133 -3.24 13.11 -0.89
C ALA A 133 -2.88 12.14 -2.02
N ILE A 134 -1.85 12.49 -2.80
CA ILE A 134 -1.37 11.69 -3.94
C ILE A 134 0.04 11.18 -3.65
N GLY A 135 0.25 9.88 -3.88
CA GLY A 135 1.57 9.24 -3.80
C GLY A 135 1.84 8.30 -4.97
N ILE A 136 3.07 7.81 -5.05
CA ILE A 136 3.47 6.79 -6.03
C ILE A 136 4.11 5.59 -5.34
N SER A 137 3.90 4.40 -5.87
CA SER A 137 4.36 3.15 -5.27
C SER A 137 5.22 2.34 -6.25
N ASN A 138 6.15 1.55 -5.72
CA ASN A 138 7.02 0.66 -6.48
C ASN A 138 7.87 1.40 -7.54
N CYS A 139 8.30 2.61 -7.23
CA CYS A 139 9.06 3.46 -8.13
C CYS A 139 10.54 3.56 -7.73
N ASN A 140 11.40 3.80 -8.71
CA ASN A 140 12.80 4.17 -8.49
C ASN A 140 12.95 5.68 -8.26
N LEU A 141 14.19 6.13 -8.01
CA LEU A 141 14.47 7.54 -7.71
C LEU A 141 14.10 8.49 -8.85
N GLU A 142 14.36 8.12 -10.11
CA GLU A 142 14.04 8.96 -11.27
C GLU A 142 12.53 9.06 -11.50
N GLU A 143 11.80 7.97 -11.32
CA GLU A 143 10.34 7.96 -11.37
C GLU A 143 9.71 8.77 -10.23
N ALA A 144 10.31 8.76 -9.04
CA ALA A 144 9.89 9.57 -7.90
C ALA A 144 10.12 11.08 -8.17
N LYS A 145 11.27 11.45 -8.75
CA LYS A 145 11.56 12.83 -9.15
C LYS A 145 10.59 13.32 -10.22
N LEU A 146 10.33 12.48 -11.24
CA LEU A 146 9.35 12.79 -12.28
C LEU A 146 7.96 13.01 -11.71
N ALA A 147 7.52 12.14 -10.80
CA ALA A 147 6.22 12.28 -10.14
C ALA A 147 6.12 13.59 -9.34
N LYS A 148 7.19 13.96 -8.63
CA LYS A 148 7.25 15.24 -7.90
C LYS A 148 7.16 16.42 -8.86
N GLU A 149 7.95 16.43 -9.94
CA GLU A 149 7.95 17.50 -10.93
C GLU A 149 6.55 17.70 -11.56
N ILE A 150 5.86 16.61 -11.92
CA ILE A 150 4.51 16.67 -12.48
C ILE A 150 3.54 17.30 -11.49
N LEU A 151 3.54 16.85 -10.24
CA LEU A 151 2.64 17.34 -9.21
C LEU A 151 2.98 18.77 -8.76
N ASP A 152 4.26 19.17 -8.75
CA ASP A 152 4.69 20.55 -8.47
C ASP A 152 4.14 21.52 -9.53
N ARG A 153 4.14 21.14 -10.82
CA ARG A 153 3.51 21.94 -11.90
C ARG A 153 2.01 22.15 -11.64
N GLU A 154 1.37 21.18 -11.01
CA GLU A 154 -0.04 21.24 -10.62
C GLU A 154 -0.28 21.90 -9.26
N GLN A 155 0.78 22.37 -8.58
CA GLN A 155 0.73 22.94 -7.21
C GLN A 155 0.14 21.96 -6.18
N ILE A 156 0.37 20.67 -6.36
CA ILE A 156 -0.05 19.60 -5.45
C ILE A 156 1.22 18.94 -4.88
N PRO A 157 1.37 18.83 -3.55
CA PRO A 157 2.53 18.17 -2.98
C PRO A 157 2.49 16.66 -3.26
N LEU A 158 3.63 16.09 -3.67
CA LEU A 158 3.80 14.64 -3.65
C LEU A 158 3.83 14.19 -2.19
N TYR A 159 2.79 13.50 -1.76
CA TYR A 159 2.62 13.06 -0.36
C TYR A 159 3.69 12.08 0.07
N GLY A 160 3.96 11.08 -0.76
CA GLY A 160 4.88 10.01 -0.36
C GLY A 160 5.21 9.02 -1.46
N ILE A 161 6.19 8.18 -1.10
CA ILE A 161 6.62 7.00 -1.85
C ILE A 161 6.28 5.77 -1.03
N GLN A 162 5.68 4.74 -1.65
CA GLN A 162 5.38 3.48 -0.96
C GLN A 162 6.09 2.31 -1.65
N ASN A 163 7.20 1.84 -1.08
CA ASN A 163 8.02 0.78 -1.67
C ASN A 163 8.25 -0.39 -0.69
N HIS A 164 8.63 -1.55 -1.25
CA HIS A 164 9.09 -2.69 -0.45
C HIS A 164 10.36 -2.30 0.31
N TYR A 165 10.31 -2.33 1.62
CA TYR A 165 11.47 -2.02 2.46
C TYR A 165 11.40 -2.78 3.77
N SER A 166 12.49 -3.47 4.11
CA SER A 166 12.60 -4.30 5.30
C SER A 166 14.05 -4.42 5.75
N LEU A 167 14.33 -5.18 6.81
CA LEU A 167 15.70 -5.47 7.23
C LEU A 167 16.55 -6.17 6.15
N ILE A 168 15.91 -6.87 5.21
CA ILE A 168 16.60 -7.63 4.15
C ILE A 168 16.44 -7.02 2.76
N GLU A 169 15.53 -6.07 2.58
CA GLU A 169 15.31 -5.34 1.32
C GLU A 169 15.62 -3.86 1.55
N ARG A 170 16.86 -3.47 1.25
CA ARG A 170 17.39 -2.11 1.53
C ARG A 170 17.82 -1.36 0.27
N THR A 171 17.35 -1.81 -0.89
CA THR A 171 17.70 -1.22 -2.19
C THR A 171 17.45 0.29 -2.23
N TRP A 172 16.33 0.74 -1.68
CA TRP A 172 15.90 2.15 -1.74
C TRP A 172 16.71 3.07 -0.82
N GLU A 173 17.28 2.53 0.23
CA GLU A 173 18.26 3.22 1.06
C GLU A 173 19.62 3.33 0.35
N GLN A 174 20.07 2.22 -0.24
CA GLN A 174 21.37 2.16 -0.91
C GLN A 174 21.44 3.01 -2.19
N ASN A 175 20.31 3.17 -2.90
CA ASN A 175 20.26 3.98 -4.12
C ASN A 175 19.85 5.45 -3.90
N GLY A 176 19.71 5.88 -2.63
CA GLY A 176 19.47 7.27 -2.26
C GLY A 176 18.00 7.71 -2.30
N LEU A 177 17.04 6.83 -2.62
CA LEU A 177 15.61 7.21 -2.67
C LEU A 177 15.09 7.62 -1.28
N VAL A 178 15.46 6.90 -0.22
CA VAL A 178 15.03 7.23 1.15
C VAL A 178 15.60 8.58 1.57
N GLU A 179 16.89 8.83 1.33
CA GLU A 179 17.53 10.11 1.62
C GLU A 179 16.86 11.26 0.83
N TRP A 180 16.58 11.04 -0.45
CA TRP A 180 15.89 12.02 -1.28
C TRP A 180 14.49 12.35 -0.74
N CYS A 181 13.74 11.35 -0.26
CA CYS A 181 12.44 11.57 0.38
C CYS A 181 12.58 12.48 1.61
N VAL A 182 13.55 12.22 2.48
CA VAL A 182 13.82 13.04 3.68
C VAL A 182 14.15 14.48 3.29
N ASN A 183 15.07 14.68 2.34
CA ASN A 183 15.51 16.00 1.89
C ASN A 183 14.41 16.83 1.20
N ASN A 184 13.36 16.16 0.67
CA ASN A 184 12.23 16.81 0.01
C ASN A 184 10.96 16.83 0.87
N ASN A 185 11.02 16.43 2.14
CA ASN A 185 9.86 16.31 3.05
C ASN A 185 8.74 15.40 2.48
N ILE A 186 9.12 14.33 1.77
CA ILE A 186 8.23 13.33 1.20
C ILE A 186 8.21 12.11 2.13
N LYS A 187 7.03 11.61 2.46
CA LYS A 187 6.89 10.45 3.33
C LYS A 187 7.35 9.18 2.61
N PHE A 188 8.12 8.35 3.30
CA PHE A 188 8.47 7.02 2.80
C PHE A 188 7.67 5.96 3.57
N TRP A 189 6.80 5.24 2.86
CA TRP A 189 6.01 4.15 3.40
C TRP A 189 6.63 2.81 3.02
N ALA A 190 7.00 2.03 4.03
CA ALA A 190 7.53 0.70 3.85
C ALA A 190 6.39 -0.33 3.83
N TRP A 191 6.29 -1.14 2.77
CA TRP A 191 5.42 -2.31 2.78
C TRP A 191 6.23 -3.60 2.93
N ALA A 192 5.61 -4.68 3.42
CA ALA A 192 6.21 -5.96 3.75
C ALA A 192 7.40 -5.87 4.74
N VAL A 193 7.35 -4.95 5.69
CA VAL A 193 8.42 -4.71 6.68
C VAL A 193 8.82 -5.96 7.48
N LEU A 194 7.89 -6.90 7.69
CA LEU A 194 8.10 -8.17 8.37
C LEU A 194 8.30 -9.36 7.39
N GLU A 195 8.48 -9.09 6.09
CA GLU A 195 8.67 -10.09 5.04
C GLU A 195 7.62 -11.22 5.11
N GLU A 196 6.34 -10.82 5.13
CA GLU A 196 5.19 -11.76 5.23
C GLU A 196 5.23 -12.67 6.47
N GLY A 197 5.86 -12.20 7.55
CA GLY A 197 6.02 -12.92 8.81
C GLY A 197 7.34 -13.67 8.95
N MET A 198 8.18 -13.72 7.91
CA MET A 198 9.48 -14.39 8.00
C MET A 198 10.40 -13.76 9.06
N LEU A 199 10.36 -12.44 9.24
CA LEU A 199 11.15 -11.76 10.27
C LEU A 199 10.59 -11.95 11.69
N THR A 200 9.43 -12.55 11.85
CA THR A 200 8.84 -12.91 13.14
C THR A 200 8.93 -14.41 13.46
N GLY A 201 9.78 -15.15 12.74
CA GLY A 201 9.91 -16.59 12.91
C GLY A 201 8.81 -17.43 12.23
N SER A 202 7.83 -16.81 11.57
CA SER A 202 6.79 -17.52 10.84
C SER A 202 7.33 -18.09 9.54
N THR A 203 7.02 -19.35 9.27
CA THR A 203 7.35 -19.98 7.98
C THR A 203 6.18 -19.77 7.02
N PRO A 204 6.38 -19.12 5.85
CA PRO A 204 5.32 -19.00 4.86
C PRO A 204 4.81 -20.37 4.44
N SER A 205 3.49 -20.53 4.35
CA SER A 205 2.81 -21.73 3.89
C SER A 205 2.11 -21.51 2.55
N GLY A 206 1.53 -22.57 1.97
CA GLY A 206 0.88 -22.48 0.66
C GLY A 206 1.87 -22.23 -0.49
N VAL A 207 1.36 -21.74 -1.62
CA VAL A 207 2.17 -21.49 -2.83
C VAL A 207 3.27 -20.46 -2.58
N MET A 208 3.05 -19.50 -1.68
CA MET A 208 4.04 -18.49 -1.33
C MET A 208 5.30 -19.08 -0.69
N SER A 209 5.20 -20.23 -0.02
CA SER A 209 6.38 -20.92 0.55
C SER A 209 7.44 -21.24 -0.51
N LEU A 210 7.04 -21.55 -1.73
CA LEU A 210 7.94 -21.82 -2.85
C LEU A 210 8.66 -20.54 -3.32
N ILE A 211 7.93 -19.43 -3.37
CA ILE A 211 8.45 -18.12 -3.79
C ILE A 211 9.46 -17.60 -2.76
N TYR A 212 9.14 -17.73 -1.47
CA TYR A 212 9.98 -17.23 -0.38
C TYR A 212 11.09 -18.19 0.08
N ARG A 213 11.13 -19.41 -0.42
CA ARG A 213 12.13 -20.43 -0.02
C ARG A 213 13.59 -19.93 -0.13
N ARG A 214 13.90 -19.12 -1.16
CA ARG A 214 15.23 -18.51 -1.31
C ARG A 214 15.49 -17.41 -0.28
N ARG A 215 14.46 -16.63 0.07
CA ARG A 215 14.56 -15.56 1.08
C ARG A 215 14.69 -16.13 2.47
N THR A 216 13.90 -17.18 2.81
CA THR A 216 13.97 -17.89 4.08
C THR A 216 15.38 -18.47 4.35
N LYS A 217 16.07 -18.98 3.31
CA LYS A 217 17.46 -19.42 3.46
C LYS A 217 18.42 -18.29 3.85
N LYS A 218 18.23 -17.08 3.36
CA LYS A 218 19.03 -15.90 3.75
C LYS A 218 18.80 -15.47 5.19
N LEU A 219 17.63 -15.78 5.76
CA LEU A 219 17.25 -15.44 7.13
C LEU A 219 17.66 -16.48 8.17
N GLN A 220 17.96 -17.71 7.77
CA GLN A 220 18.35 -18.77 8.69
C GLN A 220 19.48 -18.40 9.67
N PRO A 221 20.53 -17.65 9.26
CA PRO A 221 21.54 -17.18 10.21
C PRO A 221 20.98 -16.22 11.26
N LEU A 222 20.01 -15.36 10.90
CA LEU A 222 19.37 -14.42 11.82
C LEU A 222 18.49 -15.14 12.84
N TYR A 223 17.75 -16.18 12.44
CA TYR A 223 16.94 -16.99 13.38
C TYR A 223 17.78 -17.69 14.45
N LYS A 224 19.04 -18.06 14.13
CA LYS A 224 19.95 -18.67 15.11
C LYS A 224 20.46 -17.69 16.16
N VAL A 225 20.43 -16.40 15.86
CA VAL A 225 20.89 -15.33 16.78
C VAL A 225 19.74 -14.78 17.62
N MET A 226 18.50 -14.88 17.14
CA MET A 226 17.30 -14.34 17.80
C MET A 226 16.57 -15.38 18.68
N GLY A 227 16.86 -16.65 18.55
CA GLY A 227 16.28 -17.75 19.32
C GLY A 227 17.17 -18.24 20.39
#